data_b4d5baac17ea1f8fcbf5fd0bc06eae6c
#
_entry.id   b4d5baac17ea1f8fcbf5fd0bc06eae6c
#
_cell.length_a   1.000
_cell.length_b   1.000
_cell.length_c   1.000
_cell.angle_alpha   90.00
_cell.angle_beta   90.00
_cell.angle_gamma   90.00
#
_symmetry.space_group_name_H-M   'P 1'
#
loop_
_entity.id
_entity.type
_entity.pdbx_description
1 polymer ?
#
loop_
_entity_poly.entity_id
_entity_poly.type
_entity_poly.pdbx_seq_one_letter_code
_entity_poly.pdbx_strand_id
1 'polypeptide(L)'
;MRRAPAAGERIKVVTAPGKGRLGLYPRRFELWSGGEQIGAAHSVWAIIEVLSRSMVPMTEQPLSGEMERQSLRMDSIPAPEHERYFDFTPAAKHIDRNGHMNNAAYLAALSEYLPKRDGFSLSVLYHREIMSGESVRVYWQDIDGARIFQGCAGDEECFRLSYGAPVELG
;
A
#
# COMPACT_ATOMS: atom_id res chain seq x y z
N MET A 1 12.46 1.88 -0.87
CA MET A 1 13.23 2.75 0.05
C MET A 1 14.69 2.33 0.02
N ARG A 2 15.61 3.24 -0.24
CA ARG A 2 17.06 2.98 -0.16
C ARG A 2 17.51 2.91 1.30
N ARG A 3 16.97 3.78 2.13
CA ARG A 3 17.10 3.76 3.60
C ARG A 3 15.82 4.28 4.26
N ALA A 4 15.59 3.87 5.50
CA ALA A 4 14.54 4.46 6.32
C ALA A 4 14.96 5.85 6.81
N PRO A 5 14.04 6.82 6.91
CA PRO A 5 14.33 8.09 7.55
C PRO A 5 14.52 7.91 9.06
N ALA A 6 15.41 8.70 9.66
CA ALA A 6 15.59 8.74 11.10
C ALA A 6 14.43 9.50 11.79
N ALA A 7 14.21 9.22 13.08
CA ALA A 7 13.23 9.98 13.84
C ALA A 7 13.63 11.46 13.92
N GLY A 8 12.68 12.35 13.58
CA GLY A 8 12.91 13.79 13.50
C GLY A 8 13.56 14.29 12.20
N GLU A 9 13.92 13.41 11.28
CA GLU A 9 14.47 13.78 9.99
C GLU A 9 13.41 14.47 9.12
N ARG A 10 13.76 15.58 8.47
CA ARG A 10 12.86 16.30 7.57
C ARG A 10 12.86 15.64 6.19
N ILE A 11 11.69 15.19 5.76
CA ILE A 11 11.47 14.54 4.47
C ILE A 11 10.68 15.47 3.54
N LYS A 12 11.21 15.65 2.32
CA LYS A 12 10.46 16.27 1.20
C LYS A 12 9.84 15.16 0.37
N VAL A 13 8.52 15.19 0.23
CA VAL A 13 7.78 14.29 -0.67
C VAL A 13 7.39 15.07 -1.91
N VAL A 14 7.84 14.60 -3.07
CA VAL A 14 7.44 15.10 -4.38
C VAL A 14 6.47 14.10 -4.97
N THR A 15 5.32 14.56 -5.47
CA THR A 15 4.31 13.67 -6.04
C THR A 15 3.87 14.17 -7.42
N ALA A 16 3.74 13.25 -8.37
CA ALA A 16 3.30 13.50 -9.73
C ALA A 16 2.14 12.57 -10.10
N PRO A 17 0.95 13.10 -10.42
CA PRO A 17 -0.13 12.29 -10.96
C PRO A 17 0.19 11.86 -12.39
N GLY A 18 -0.18 10.65 -12.74
CA GLY A 18 -0.11 10.16 -14.11
C GLY A 18 -1.48 10.18 -14.79
N LYS A 19 -1.46 10.05 -16.12
CA LYS A 19 -2.70 10.00 -16.92
C LYS A 19 -3.52 8.78 -16.55
N GLY A 20 -4.76 9.00 -16.11
CA GLY A 20 -5.72 7.93 -15.78
C GLY A 20 -6.15 7.15 -17.04
N ARG A 21 -6.47 5.88 -16.85
CA ARG A 21 -7.01 4.98 -17.88
C ARG A 21 -7.91 3.93 -17.24
N LEU A 22 -9.07 3.70 -17.84
CA LEU A 22 -10.04 2.69 -17.38
C LEU A 22 -10.47 2.86 -15.91
N GLY A 23 -10.59 4.12 -15.43
CA GLY A 23 -10.94 4.41 -14.03
C GLY A 23 -9.79 4.27 -13.03
N LEU A 24 -8.59 3.94 -13.50
CA LEU A 24 -7.38 3.81 -12.68
C LEU A 24 -6.47 5.02 -12.88
N TYR A 25 -5.93 5.56 -11.79
CA TYR A 25 -5.14 6.79 -11.73
C TYR A 25 -3.80 6.50 -11.07
N PRO A 26 -2.70 6.40 -11.85
CA PRO A 26 -1.38 6.18 -11.29
C PRO A 26 -0.84 7.46 -10.66
N ARG A 27 0.04 7.30 -9.68
CA ARG A 27 0.75 8.41 -9.03
C ARG A 27 2.14 7.97 -8.61
N ARG A 28 3.15 8.76 -8.97
CA ARG A 28 4.54 8.59 -8.56
C ARG A 28 4.85 9.49 -7.36
N PHE A 29 5.73 8.99 -6.50
CA PHE A 29 6.26 9.71 -5.34
C PHE A 29 7.77 9.58 -5.30
N GLU A 30 8.44 10.64 -4.90
CA GLU A 30 9.86 10.66 -4.58
C GLU A 30 10.02 11.18 -3.15
N LEU A 31 10.89 10.53 -2.39
CA LEU A 31 11.19 10.90 -1.01
C LEU A 31 12.63 11.37 -0.94
N TRP A 32 12.83 12.59 -0.45
CA TRP A 32 14.11 13.26 -0.39
C TRP A 32 14.43 13.71 1.02
N SER A 33 15.70 13.59 1.42
CA SER A 33 16.21 14.15 2.68
C SER A 33 17.63 14.67 2.48
N GLY A 34 17.91 15.90 2.96
CA GLY A 34 19.23 16.51 2.82
C GLY A 34 19.75 16.65 1.39
N GLY A 35 18.87 16.68 0.39
CA GLY A 35 19.25 16.70 -1.04
C GLY A 35 19.47 15.31 -1.66
N GLU A 36 19.40 14.24 -0.88
CA GLU A 36 19.48 12.85 -1.34
C GLU A 36 18.10 12.24 -1.54
N GLN A 37 17.90 11.49 -2.63
CA GLN A 37 16.70 10.68 -2.82
C GLN A 37 16.81 9.37 -2.02
N ILE A 38 16.06 9.30 -0.92
CA ILE A 38 16.06 8.16 0.00
C ILE A 38 15.04 7.08 -0.36
N GLY A 39 14.12 7.38 -1.27
CA GLY A 39 13.13 6.41 -1.72
C GLY A 39 12.26 6.93 -2.86
N ALA A 40 11.53 6.01 -3.44
CA ALA A 40 10.47 6.29 -4.41
C ALA A 40 9.29 5.34 -4.19
N ALA A 41 8.11 5.74 -4.63
CA ALA A 41 6.93 4.89 -4.61
C ALA A 41 6.03 5.15 -5.81
N HIS A 42 5.24 4.16 -6.15
CA HIS A 42 4.21 4.23 -7.16
C HIS A 42 2.91 3.70 -6.56
N SER A 43 1.79 4.34 -6.89
CA SER A 43 0.47 3.86 -6.48
C SER A 43 -0.51 3.94 -7.65
N VAL A 44 -1.49 3.08 -7.65
CA VAL A 44 -2.62 3.11 -8.57
C VAL A 44 -3.89 3.27 -7.74
N TRP A 45 -4.68 4.28 -8.06
CA TRP A 45 -5.92 4.64 -7.36
C TRP A 45 -7.12 4.37 -8.24
N ALA A 46 -8.21 3.93 -7.65
CA ALA A 46 -9.53 3.88 -8.27
C ALA A 46 -10.46 4.87 -7.58
N ILE A 47 -11.40 5.44 -8.32
CA ILE A 47 -12.48 6.22 -7.74
C ILE A 47 -13.65 5.27 -7.49
N ILE A 48 -14.07 5.19 -6.24
CA ILE A 48 -15.16 4.33 -5.78
C ILE A 48 -16.36 5.21 -5.43
N GLU A 49 -17.51 4.88 -5.96
CA GLU A 49 -18.78 5.48 -5.57
C GLU A 49 -19.17 5.00 -4.17
N VAL A 50 -19.47 5.95 -3.26
CA VAL A 50 -19.58 5.67 -1.82
C VAL A 50 -20.74 4.73 -1.48
N LEU A 51 -21.87 4.86 -2.17
CA LEU A 51 -23.08 4.09 -1.86
C LEU A 51 -23.05 2.68 -2.48
N SER A 52 -22.71 2.59 -3.76
CA SER A 52 -22.67 1.31 -4.48
C SER A 52 -21.37 0.52 -4.28
N ARG A 53 -20.34 1.17 -3.72
CA ARG A 53 -18.98 0.61 -3.59
C ARG A 53 -18.39 0.11 -4.92
N SER A 54 -18.92 0.59 -6.03
CA SER A 54 -18.43 0.24 -7.37
C SER A 54 -17.43 1.25 -7.90
N MET A 55 -16.50 0.78 -8.73
CA MET A 55 -15.53 1.64 -9.40
C MET A 55 -16.24 2.53 -10.43
N VAL A 56 -16.00 3.83 -10.37
CA VAL A 56 -16.52 4.81 -11.32
C VAL A 56 -15.49 5.07 -12.39
N PRO A 57 -15.71 4.62 -13.64
CA PRO A 57 -14.86 5.03 -14.75
C PRO A 57 -15.15 6.51 -15.06
N MET A 58 -14.17 7.38 -14.78
CA MET A 58 -14.31 8.78 -15.18
C MET A 58 -13.97 8.96 -16.65
N THR A 59 -14.84 9.64 -17.37
CA THR A 59 -14.62 10.00 -18.79
C THR A 59 -13.68 11.20 -18.94
N GLU A 60 -13.61 12.06 -17.91
CA GLU A 60 -12.76 13.24 -17.87
C GLU A 60 -11.66 13.12 -16.82
N GLN A 61 -10.49 13.68 -17.12
CA GLN A 61 -9.41 13.71 -16.14
C GLN A 61 -9.73 14.71 -15.03
N PRO A 62 -9.63 14.33 -13.74
CA PRO A 62 -9.96 15.22 -12.62
C PRO A 62 -8.95 16.35 -12.43
N LEU A 63 -7.83 16.33 -13.14
CA LEU A 63 -6.78 17.33 -13.07
C LEU A 63 -6.54 17.92 -14.45
N SER A 64 -6.36 19.23 -14.50
CA SER A 64 -5.96 19.96 -15.72
C SER A 64 -4.44 19.93 -15.88
N GLY A 65 -3.95 19.94 -17.13
CA GLY A 65 -2.55 19.99 -17.48
C GLY A 65 -2.05 18.73 -18.19
N GLU A 66 -0.82 18.80 -18.69
CA GLU A 66 -0.16 17.64 -19.28
C GLU A 66 0.26 16.68 -18.19
N MET A 67 -0.25 15.44 -18.27
CA MET A 67 0.12 14.35 -17.38
C MET A 67 0.87 13.28 -18.16
N GLU A 68 2.01 12.86 -17.62
CA GLU A 68 2.78 11.76 -18.18
C GLU A 68 2.03 10.44 -18.10
N ARG A 69 2.27 9.57 -19.08
CA ARG A 69 1.84 8.17 -18.98
C ARG A 69 2.73 7.47 -17.96
N GLN A 70 2.10 6.97 -16.91
CA GLN A 70 2.75 6.14 -15.90
C GLN A 70 2.24 4.71 -15.99
N SER A 71 3.01 3.77 -15.46
CA SER A 71 2.62 2.36 -15.41
C SER A 71 1.36 2.17 -14.55
N LEU A 72 0.46 1.32 -15.03
CA LEU A 72 -0.66 0.77 -14.24
C LEU A 72 -0.33 -0.66 -13.75
N ARG A 73 0.92 -1.10 -13.95
CA ARG A 73 1.33 -2.45 -13.52
C ARG A 73 1.33 -2.49 -11.99
N MET A 74 0.66 -3.49 -11.47
CA MET A 74 0.70 -3.88 -10.06
C MET A 74 1.58 -5.12 -9.93
N ASP A 75 2.34 -5.21 -8.84
CA ASP A 75 3.14 -6.39 -8.55
C ASP A 75 2.24 -7.60 -8.30
N SER A 76 2.66 -8.76 -8.75
CA SER A 76 2.06 -10.02 -8.32
C SER A 76 2.70 -10.41 -6.99
N ILE A 77 1.89 -10.53 -5.96
CA ILE A 77 2.34 -10.98 -4.64
C ILE A 77 1.80 -12.39 -4.43
N PRO A 78 2.66 -13.41 -4.22
CA PRO A 78 2.19 -14.78 -3.97
C PRO A 78 1.36 -14.86 -2.69
N ALA A 79 0.48 -15.85 -2.59
CA ALA A 79 -0.19 -16.15 -1.32
C ALA A 79 0.76 -16.94 -0.41
N PRO A 80 0.81 -16.64 0.90
CA PRO A 80 1.52 -17.47 1.86
C PRO A 80 0.76 -18.78 2.13
N GLU A 81 1.47 -19.80 2.58
CA GLU A 81 0.83 -20.95 3.22
C GLU A 81 0.20 -20.52 4.56
N HIS A 82 -0.90 -21.16 4.94
CA HIS A 82 -1.69 -20.75 6.11
C HIS A 82 -1.21 -21.42 7.43
N GLU A 83 0.08 -21.69 7.56
CA GLU A 83 0.65 -22.32 8.76
C GLU A 83 0.91 -21.33 9.91
N ARG A 84 1.32 -20.09 9.58
CA ARG A 84 1.64 -19.05 10.56
C ARG A 84 0.66 -17.89 10.42
N TYR A 85 0.05 -17.52 11.53
CA TYR A 85 -0.90 -16.42 11.54
C TYR A 85 -0.94 -15.70 12.90
N PHE A 86 -1.57 -14.54 12.90
CA PHE A 86 -2.06 -13.85 14.08
C PHE A 86 -3.40 -13.18 13.75
N ASP A 87 -4.20 -12.95 14.77
CA ASP A 87 -5.48 -12.25 14.62
C ASP A 87 -5.28 -10.77 14.97
N PHE A 88 -5.90 -9.89 14.19
CA PHE A 88 -5.84 -8.44 14.33
C PHE A 88 -7.22 -7.83 14.20
N THR A 89 -7.56 -6.91 15.13
CA THR A 89 -8.76 -6.09 15.04
C THR A 89 -8.35 -4.62 15.06
N PRO A 90 -8.73 -3.81 14.05
CA PRO A 90 -8.37 -2.40 14.03
C PRO A 90 -8.89 -1.66 15.26
N ALA A 91 -8.00 -0.99 16.00
CA ALA A 91 -8.39 -0.05 17.04
C ALA A 91 -8.93 1.24 16.41
N ALA A 92 -9.68 2.05 17.17
CA ALA A 92 -10.27 3.31 16.69
C ALA A 92 -9.24 4.25 16.01
N LYS A 93 -7.99 4.30 16.50
CA LYS A 93 -6.89 5.08 15.88
C LYS A 93 -6.49 4.63 14.47
N HIS A 94 -6.86 3.41 14.07
CA HIS A 94 -6.57 2.85 12.74
C HIS A 94 -7.67 3.15 11.74
N ILE A 95 -8.86 3.59 12.21
CA ILE A 95 -10.02 3.85 11.40
C ILE A 95 -10.04 5.31 10.97
N ASP A 96 -10.25 5.54 9.70
CA ASP A 96 -10.40 6.88 9.15
C ASP A 96 -11.86 7.39 9.24
N ARG A 97 -12.08 8.61 8.75
CA ARG A 97 -13.42 9.24 8.75
C ARG A 97 -14.46 8.53 7.87
N ASN A 98 -14.02 7.63 6.99
CA ASN A 98 -14.91 6.85 6.11
C ASN A 98 -15.36 5.52 6.78
N GLY A 99 -14.88 5.26 8.00
CA GLY A 99 -15.25 4.10 8.79
C GLY A 99 -14.47 2.83 8.49
N HIS A 100 -13.41 2.91 7.67
CA HIS A 100 -12.55 1.78 7.34
C HIS A 100 -11.09 2.03 7.73
N MET A 101 -10.32 0.97 7.76
CA MET A 101 -8.91 1.02 8.14
C MET A 101 -8.10 1.87 7.16
N ASN A 102 -7.40 2.88 7.68
CA ASN A 102 -6.52 3.73 6.88
C ASN A 102 -5.38 2.92 6.26
N ASN A 103 -5.06 3.17 5.00
CA ASN A 103 -4.02 2.42 4.27
C ASN A 103 -2.66 2.40 4.97
N ALA A 104 -2.26 3.47 5.66
CA ALA A 104 -1.03 3.49 6.44
C ALA A 104 -1.08 2.63 7.72
N ALA A 105 -2.28 2.37 8.25
CA ALA A 105 -2.46 1.59 9.47
C ALA A 105 -2.14 0.10 9.27
N TYR A 106 -2.24 -0.41 8.04
CA TYR A 106 -1.82 -1.79 7.71
C TYR A 106 -0.35 -2.02 8.03
N LEU A 107 0.52 -1.07 7.65
CA LEU A 107 1.95 -1.16 7.97
C LEU A 107 2.22 -1.04 9.47
N ALA A 108 1.51 -0.15 10.14
CA ALA A 108 1.66 0.00 11.59
C ALA A 108 1.27 -1.29 12.33
N ALA A 109 0.20 -1.96 11.90
CA ALA A 109 -0.24 -3.23 12.47
C ALA A 109 0.77 -4.38 12.25
N LEU A 110 1.47 -4.36 11.12
CA LEU A 110 2.44 -5.40 10.75
C LEU A 110 3.86 -5.10 11.23
N SER A 111 4.12 -3.92 11.80
CA SER A 111 5.48 -3.42 12.08
C SER A 111 6.31 -4.35 12.97
N GLU A 112 5.69 -5.02 13.95
CA GLU A 112 6.37 -5.97 14.86
C GLU A 112 6.80 -7.26 14.15
N TYR A 113 6.17 -7.59 13.03
CA TYR A 113 6.45 -8.79 12.24
C TYR A 113 7.39 -8.51 11.08
N LEU A 114 7.72 -7.23 10.81
CA LEU A 114 8.63 -6.87 9.72
C LEU A 114 10.09 -7.10 10.13
N PRO A 115 10.92 -7.73 9.30
CA PRO A 115 12.35 -7.83 9.57
C PRO A 115 12.99 -6.43 9.52
N LYS A 116 13.90 -6.15 10.46
CA LYS A 116 14.65 -4.89 10.47
C LYS A 116 15.58 -4.82 9.26
N ARG A 117 15.48 -3.74 8.48
CA ARG A 117 16.28 -3.46 7.29
C ARG A 117 16.57 -1.96 7.19
N ASP A 118 17.76 -1.59 6.74
CA ASP A 118 18.09 -0.18 6.51
C ASP A 118 17.35 0.36 5.28
N GLY A 119 17.29 -0.42 4.22
CA GLY A 119 16.48 -0.18 3.05
C GLY A 119 15.50 -1.33 2.79
N PHE A 120 14.41 -1.06 2.07
CA PHE A 120 13.39 -2.05 1.79
C PHE A 120 12.58 -1.73 0.52
N SER A 121 11.99 -2.75 -0.05
CA SER A 121 10.85 -2.62 -0.95
C SER A 121 9.57 -3.06 -0.24
N LEU A 122 8.48 -2.43 -0.59
CA LEU A 122 7.17 -2.70 -0.05
C LEU A 122 6.15 -2.60 -1.17
N SER A 123 5.36 -3.66 -1.35
CA SER A 123 4.20 -3.66 -2.24
C SER A 123 2.95 -4.06 -1.46
N VAL A 124 1.84 -3.37 -1.69
CA VAL A 124 0.55 -3.66 -1.05
C VAL A 124 -0.53 -3.72 -2.11
N LEU A 125 -1.32 -4.77 -2.09
CA LEU A 125 -2.56 -4.94 -2.85
C LEU A 125 -3.72 -4.88 -1.87
N TYR A 126 -4.62 -3.91 -2.04
CA TYR A 126 -5.85 -3.80 -1.28
C TYR A 126 -6.99 -4.39 -2.11
N HIS A 127 -7.60 -5.46 -1.63
CA HIS A 127 -8.70 -6.16 -2.30
C HIS A 127 -10.05 -5.69 -1.77
N ARG A 128 -10.10 -5.47 -0.45
CA ARG A 128 -11.30 -5.04 0.27
C ARG A 128 -10.92 -4.15 1.47
N GLU A 129 -11.79 -3.21 1.79
CA GLU A 129 -11.67 -2.39 3.01
C GLU A 129 -11.92 -3.25 4.25
N ILE A 130 -11.16 -3.00 5.32
CA ILE A 130 -11.40 -3.56 6.65
C ILE A 130 -12.17 -2.53 7.46
N MET A 131 -13.35 -2.91 7.94
CA MET A 131 -14.25 -2.03 8.66
C MET A 131 -13.92 -1.96 10.15
N SER A 132 -14.44 -0.92 10.81
CA SER A 132 -14.32 -0.79 12.28
C SER A 132 -14.94 -2.01 12.97
N GLY A 133 -14.20 -2.62 13.92
CA GLY A 133 -14.65 -3.78 14.70
C GLY A 133 -14.54 -5.12 13.97
N GLU A 134 -14.13 -5.12 12.70
CA GLU A 134 -13.92 -6.36 11.96
C GLU A 134 -12.61 -7.04 12.37
N SER A 135 -12.64 -8.33 12.64
CA SER A 135 -11.45 -9.12 12.96
C SER A 135 -10.85 -9.73 11.70
N VAL A 136 -9.54 -9.60 11.55
CA VAL A 136 -8.78 -10.09 10.39
C VAL A 136 -7.74 -11.08 10.86
N ARG A 137 -7.68 -12.25 10.23
CA ARG A 137 -6.57 -13.18 10.37
C ARG A 137 -5.49 -12.85 9.36
N VAL A 138 -4.26 -12.64 9.85
CA VAL A 138 -3.11 -12.30 9.02
C VAL A 138 -2.17 -13.50 8.96
N TYR A 139 -2.11 -14.15 7.81
CA TYR A 139 -1.15 -15.21 7.51
C TYR A 139 0.15 -14.59 7.00
N TRP A 140 1.28 -15.24 7.29
CA TRP A 140 2.57 -14.77 6.80
C TRP A 140 3.59 -15.87 6.54
N GLN A 141 4.49 -15.63 5.58
CA GLN A 141 5.55 -16.54 5.19
C GLN A 141 6.72 -15.76 4.57
N ASP A 142 7.92 -16.28 4.71
CA ASP A 142 9.09 -15.78 3.97
C ASP A 142 9.20 -16.55 2.65
N ILE A 143 9.08 -15.85 1.52
CA ILE A 143 9.13 -16.40 0.15
C ILE A 143 10.13 -15.56 -0.65
N ASP A 144 11.14 -16.20 -1.26
CA ASP A 144 12.14 -15.58 -2.13
C ASP A 144 12.82 -14.32 -1.53
N GLY A 145 13.10 -14.34 -0.22
CA GLY A 145 13.77 -13.24 0.50
C GLY A 145 12.86 -12.07 0.88
N ALA A 146 11.58 -12.16 0.60
CA ALA A 146 10.55 -11.23 1.04
C ALA A 146 9.63 -11.87 2.08
N ARG A 147 9.15 -11.08 3.03
CA ARG A 147 8.07 -11.48 3.93
C ARG A 147 6.73 -11.11 3.32
N ILE A 148 5.91 -12.11 3.10
CA ILE A 148 4.57 -11.98 2.52
C ILE A 148 3.55 -12.04 3.63
N PHE A 149 2.55 -11.16 3.58
CA PHE A 149 1.39 -11.17 4.45
C PHE A 149 0.11 -11.24 3.62
N GLN A 150 -0.88 -11.95 4.13
CA GLN A 150 -2.23 -12.01 3.58
C GLN A 150 -3.22 -11.83 4.74
N GLY A 151 -4.03 -10.79 4.69
CA GLY A 151 -5.09 -10.55 5.68
C GLY A 151 -6.43 -10.97 5.14
N CYS A 152 -7.14 -11.82 5.91
CA CYS A 152 -8.47 -12.33 5.56
C CYS A 152 -9.47 -12.03 6.68
N ALA A 153 -10.67 -11.56 6.32
CA ALA A 153 -11.82 -11.48 7.22
C ALA A 153 -12.80 -12.58 6.84
N GLY A 154 -12.89 -13.61 7.68
CA GLY A 154 -13.51 -14.88 7.29
C GLY A 154 -12.78 -15.49 6.08
N ASP A 155 -13.52 -15.79 5.02
CA ASP A 155 -12.98 -16.37 3.80
C ASP A 155 -12.57 -15.31 2.74
N GLU A 156 -12.78 -14.02 3.02
CA GLU A 156 -12.48 -12.94 2.09
C GLU A 156 -11.09 -12.35 2.32
N GLU A 157 -10.26 -12.31 1.27
CA GLU A 157 -8.98 -11.64 1.28
C GLU A 157 -9.17 -10.11 1.27
N CYS A 158 -8.64 -9.43 2.30
CA CYS A 158 -8.69 -7.98 2.41
C CYS A 158 -7.48 -7.32 1.79
N PHE A 159 -6.31 -7.88 2.02
CA PHE A 159 -5.05 -7.32 1.48
C PHE A 159 -3.98 -8.40 1.33
N ARG A 160 -2.99 -8.08 0.48
CA ARG A 160 -1.73 -8.81 0.40
C ARG A 160 -0.58 -7.81 0.42
N LEU A 161 0.49 -8.14 1.14
CA LEU A 161 1.65 -7.29 1.30
C LEU A 161 2.93 -8.10 1.14
N SER A 162 3.90 -7.52 0.41
CA SER A 162 5.26 -8.02 0.30
C SER A 162 6.25 -6.99 0.88
N TYR A 163 7.16 -7.45 1.75
CA TYR A 163 8.23 -6.65 2.32
C TYR A 163 9.56 -7.36 2.11
N GLY A 164 10.44 -6.77 1.32
CA GLY A 164 11.69 -7.39 0.90
C GLY A 164 12.88 -6.44 0.83
N ALA A 165 13.99 -6.92 0.26
CA ALA A 165 15.15 -6.09 -0.03
C ALA A 165 14.79 -4.93 -0.97
N PRO A 166 15.54 -3.81 -0.97
CA PRO A 166 15.33 -2.72 -1.91
C PRO A 166 15.38 -3.21 -3.35
N VAL A 167 14.43 -2.73 -4.17
CA VAL A 167 14.45 -2.88 -5.61
C VAL A 167 14.42 -1.50 -6.26
N GLU A 168 15.02 -1.34 -7.42
CA GLU A 168 14.89 -0.11 -8.19
C GLU A 168 13.51 -0.07 -8.83
N LEU A 169 12.83 1.05 -8.65
CA LEU A 169 11.61 1.34 -9.39
C LEU A 169 12.04 1.82 -10.77
N GLY A 170 11.79 1.03 -11.79
CA GLY A 170 12.01 1.37 -13.19
C GLY A 170 11.08 2.48 -13.70
#